data_5d60b4beada9de9e6e1d72107c41f75f
#
_entry.id   5d60b4beada9de9e6e1d72107c41f75f
#
_cell.length_a   1.000
_cell.length_b   1.000
_cell.length_c   1.000
_cell.angle_alpha   90.00
_cell.angle_beta   90.00
_cell.angle_gamma   90.00
#
_symmetry.space_group_name_H-M   'P 1'
#
loop_
_entity.id
_entity.type
_entity.pdbx_description
1 polymer ?
#
loop_
_entity_poly.entity_id
_entity_poly.type
_entity_poly.pdbx_seq_one_letter_code
_entity_poly.pdbx_strand_id
1 'polypeptide(L)'
;MAKSALMAMLRRAASIAQKSGETGIPADELLGMLGVKRSYPLGNGTSNSPISRRQLLHGGLAAATAVAAATFNREGAVAQSAGRSPILVVGAGIAGLTAAYRLRQAGVRADVIEANNRVGGRIRTAPKVAGTAISAELGGEFIDTGHTNLISLATQLGLRAIDLVAVQAGFVSDTFFLEGRRFSLEQLIADFAPLASKITADLQAVGDEFSYQDFTEAAERLDNLSIAEYVDQADTSTIVRQLLRIAYTTEYGRDPEEQSALNLLFLIGADANSFQLYGNSDERYQIDGGNNQIVNRLADRLSDSIETGTVLEGISLLPDGRYRVSLRSGQSAFDRTYERVLLTLPFTALRDVKINVPLPQPKLRAIQQLGYGTNSKLITGYRSRLWRDLYRSTASVYTDLGFQNSWEATPFAPTGNGLVTNFTGGKQGLAIGAGTPEDQAQRFLNQFERVFPGVRNLRSGKAVRAYWPGERFSKGSYACYLVGQWTQMYGVEGERVGNLYFAGEHTSLENQGYMEGGCETGQRAAVEILQDLGLIASADAVNARTASNLNNRRPSRKVPGARNLGNRKPSIR
;
A
#
# COMPACT_ATOMS: atom_id res chain seq x y z
N MET A 1 -4.91 -3.21 5.07
CA MET A 1 -6.16 -3.47 5.82
C MET A 1 -5.84 -4.33 7.02
N ALA A 2 -6.00 -3.80 8.20
CA ALA A 2 -5.79 -4.55 9.43
C ALA A 2 -7.01 -5.46 9.66
N LYS A 3 -6.96 -6.66 9.15
CA LYS A 3 -7.83 -7.73 9.64
C LYS A 3 -7.44 -7.96 11.08
N SER A 4 -8.26 -7.71 12.01
CA SER A 4 -8.17 -7.63 13.48
C SER A 4 -6.74 -7.46 14.06
N ALA A 5 -6.59 -6.77 15.17
CA ALA A 5 -5.29 -6.62 15.85
C ALA A 5 -4.62 -7.99 16.13
N LEU A 6 -5.40 -9.04 16.29
CA LEU A 6 -4.94 -10.41 16.49
C LEU A 6 -4.32 -11.00 15.22
N MET A 7 -4.93 -10.81 14.04
CA MET A 7 -4.37 -11.30 12.77
C MET A 7 -3.13 -10.52 12.34
N ALA A 8 -3.09 -9.22 12.55
CA ALA A 8 -1.87 -8.43 12.39
C ALA A 8 -0.76 -8.95 13.33
N MET A 9 -1.13 -9.30 14.56
CA MET A 9 -0.22 -9.87 15.55
C MET A 9 0.22 -11.31 15.18
N LEU A 10 -0.69 -12.17 14.73
CA LEU A 10 -0.39 -13.55 14.30
C LEU A 10 0.44 -13.57 13.01
N ARG A 11 0.14 -12.72 12.04
CA ARG A 11 0.95 -12.56 10.82
C ARG A 11 2.32 -11.99 11.13
N ARG A 12 2.39 -11.04 12.06
CA ARG A 12 3.66 -10.50 12.56
C ARG A 12 4.47 -11.59 13.26
N ALA A 13 3.82 -12.43 14.08
CA ALA A 13 4.44 -13.58 14.72
C ALA A 13 4.91 -14.63 13.71
N ALA A 14 4.09 -14.95 12.70
CA ALA A 14 4.44 -15.87 11.63
C ALA A 14 5.59 -15.31 10.76
N SER A 15 5.56 -14.03 10.40
CA SER A 15 6.65 -13.36 9.66
C SER A 15 7.95 -13.32 10.47
N ILE A 16 7.87 -13.15 11.79
CA ILE A 16 9.03 -13.17 12.68
C ILE A 16 9.56 -14.59 12.84
N ALA A 17 8.69 -15.59 12.98
CA ALA A 17 9.08 -16.99 13.02
C ALA A 17 9.74 -17.45 11.72
N GLN A 18 9.21 -17.01 10.58
CA GLN A 18 9.79 -17.24 9.27
C GLN A 18 11.17 -16.58 9.14
N LYS A 19 11.30 -15.30 9.49
CA LYS A 19 12.58 -14.58 9.50
C LYS A 19 13.58 -15.17 10.48
N SER A 20 13.14 -15.64 11.64
CA SER A 20 13.99 -16.36 12.59
C SER A 20 14.53 -17.66 11.99
N GLY A 21 13.69 -18.40 11.25
CA GLY A 21 14.13 -19.61 10.52
C GLY A 21 15.11 -19.31 9.37
N GLU A 22 14.90 -18.21 8.66
CA GLU A 22 15.74 -17.79 7.52
C GLU A 22 17.09 -17.22 7.96
N THR A 23 17.13 -16.48 9.05
CA THR A 23 18.32 -15.74 9.50
C THR A 23 19.10 -16.43 10.61
N GLY A 24 18.51 -17.44 11.26
CA GLY A 24 19.06 -18.07 12.47
C GLY A 24 19.06 -17.16 13.71
N ILE A 25 18.47 -15.96 13.61
CA ILE A 25 18.33 -15.02 14.73
C ILE A 25 17.10 -15.42 15.56
N PRO A 26 17.22 -15.57 16.91
CA PRO A 26 16.07 -15.89 17.75
C PRO A 26 14.90 -14.92 17.56
N ALA A 27 13.68 -15.44 17.58
CA ALA A 27 12.46 -14.65 17.31
C ALA A 27 12.26 -13.48 18.30
N ASP A 28 12.75 -13.61 19.53
CA ASP A 28 12.72 -12.57 20.56
C ASP A 28 13.73 -11.44 20.30
N GLU A 29 14.85 -11.75 19.70
CA GLU A 29 15.84 -10.77 19.25
C GLU A 29 15.33 -9.99 18.03
N LEU A 30 14.67 -10.65 17.09
CA LEU A 30 13.98 -10.00 15.96
C LEU A 30 12.84 -9.08 16.42
N LEU A 31 12.10 -9.46 17.47
CA LEU A 31 11.08 -8.61 18.09
C LEU A 31 11.69 -7.35 18.73
N GLY A 32 12.86 -7.49 19.38
CA GLY A 32 13.61 -6.36 19.94
C GLY A 32 14.10 -5.38 18.86
N MET A 33 14.58 -5.90 17.73
CA MET A 33 15.02 -5.12 16.57
C MET A 33 13.89 -4.33 15.91
N LEU A 34 12.64 -4.83 16.00
CA LEU A 34 11.45 -4.20 15.45
C LEU A 34 10.79 -3.19 16.42
N GLY A 35 11.42 -2.90 17.56
CA GLY A 35 10.94 -1.89 18.51
C GLY A 35 9.68 -2.26 19.30
N VAL A 36 9.30 -3.54 19.34
CA VAL A 36 8.13 -4.02 20.08
C VAL A 36 8.47 -4.08 21.57
N LYS A 37 7.99 -3.13 22.36
CA LYS A 37 8.12 -3.16 23.82
C LYS A 37 7.33 -4.35 24.38
N ARG A 38 8.00 -5.23 25.13
CA ARG A 38 7.36 -6.30 25.91
C ARG A 38 6.49 -5.68 27.00
N SER A 39 5.19 -5.91 26.97
CA SER A 39 4.29 -5.73 28.08
C SER A 39 3.83 -7.10 28.61
N TYR A 40 4.68 -7.78 29.39
CA TYR A 40 4.29 -8.84 30.31
C TYR A 40 5.22 -8.80 31.53
N PRO A 41 4.69 -8.92 32.77
CA PRO A 41 5.50 -8.94 33.96
C PRO A 41 6.03 -10.37 34.22
N LEU A 42 7.32 -10.57 34.07
CA LEU A 42 8.00 -11.71 34.66
C LEU A 42 9.25 -11.22 35.41
N GLY A 43 9.40 -11.77 36.60
CA GLY A 43 10.25 -11.36 37.69
C GLY A 43 11.75 -11.23 37.41
N ASN A 44 12.31 -10.39 38.22
CA ASN A 44 13.68 -10.13 38.62
C ASN A 44 14.83 -10.96 38.02
N GLY A 45 15.68 -10.26 37.26
CA GLY A 45 17.03 -10.73 36.93
C GLY A 45 17.81 -9.59 36.29
N THR A 46 18.73 -9.03 37.05
CA THR A 46 19.58 -7.88 36.75
C THR A 46 20.64 -8.18 35.70
N SER A 47 20.72 -7.41 34.63
CA SER A 47 21.98 -6.86 34.09
C SER A 47 21.70 -5.79 33.03
N ASN A 48 22.05 -4.55 33.36
CA ASN A 48 22.04 -3.39 32.49
C ASN A 48 23.35 -3.32 31.68
N SER A 49 23.24 -3.23 30.36
CA SER A 49 24.22 -2.54 29.54
C SER A 49 23.51 -2.00 28.29
N PRO A 50 23.57 -0.70 28.00
CA PRO A 50 22.87 -0.11 26.85
C PRO A 50 23.69 -0.33 25.57
N ILE A 51 23.10 -1.05 24.61
CA ILE A 51 23.64 -1.16 23.25
C ILE A 51 23.39 0.15 22.52
N SER A 52 24.44 0.74 21.98
CA SER A 52 24.36 2.05 21.30
C SER A 52 23.67 1.93 19.93
N ARG A 53 22.90 2.98 19.54
CA ARG A 53 22.22 3.10 18.23
C ARG A 53 23.15 2.84 17.03
N ARG A 54 24.44 3.05 17.17
CA ARG A 54 25.45 2.85 16.13
C ARG A 54 25.75 1.37 15.85
N GLN A 55 25.62 0.50 16.86
CA GLN A 55 25.83 -0.96 16.71
C GLN A 55 24.61 -1.64 16.07
N LEU A 56 23.39 -1.11 16.29
CA LEU A 56 22.16 -1.59 15.66
C LEU A 56 22.11 -1.32 14.13
N LEU A 57 22.65 -0.18 13.69
CA LEU A 57 22.67 0.18 12.27
C LEU A 57 23.69 -0.64 11.46
N HIS A 58 24.76 -1.10 12.06
CA HIS A 58 25.80 -1.89 11.37
C HIS A 58 25.49 -3.39 11.33
N GLY A 59 24.78 -3.93 12.34
CA GLY A 59 24.36 -5.34 12.38
C GLY A 59 23.25 -5.67 11.37
N GLY A 60 22.25 -4.79 11.23
CA GLY A 60 21.12 -5.01 10.31
C GLY A 60 21.49 -4.94 8.83
N LEU A 61 22.45 -4.08 8.45
CA LEU A 61 22.92 -4.00 7.06
C LEU A 61 23.79 -5.20 6.65
N ALA A 62 24.61 -5.72 7.57
CA ALA A 62 25.50 -6.84 7.28
C ALA A 62 24.73 -8.16 7.10
N ALA A 63 23.63 -8.38 7.82
CA ALA A 63 22.82 -9.59 7.70
C ALA A 63 22.02 -9.64 6.39
N ALA A 64 21.45 -8.51 5.96
CA ALA A 64 20.70 -8.43 4.70
C ALA A 64 21.60 -8.57 3.46
N THR A 65 22.86 -8.10 3.54
CA THR A 65 23.84 -8.25 2.46
C THR A 65 24.51 -9.62 2.45
N ALA A 66 24.67 -10.27 3.60
CA ALA A 66 25.29 -11.60 3.69
C ALA A 66 24.36 -12.70 3.15
N VAL A 67 23.04 -12.62 3.35
CA VAL A 67 22.09 -13.59 2.77
C VAL A 67 22.00 -13.43 1.24
N ALA A 68 22.08 -12.20 0.72
CA ALA A 68 22.17 -11.98 -0.73
C ALA A 68 23.49 -12.50 -1.32
N ALA A 69 24.62 -12.38 -0.59
CA ALA A 69 25.93 -12.80 -1.09
C ALA A 69 26.18 -14.31 -0.98
N ALA A 70 25.59 -14.99 0.00
CA ALA A 70 25.83 -16.44 0.23
C ALA A 70 25.06 -17.35 -0.74
N THR A 71 24.03 -16.84 -1.43
CA THR A 71 23.25 -17.59 -2.42
C THR A 71 23.73 -17.41 -3.87
N PHE A 72 24.65 -16.47 -4.14
CA PHE A 72 25.07 -16.10 -5.50
C PHE A 72 26.43 -16.61 -5.95
N ASN A 73 27.16 -17.40 -5.15
CA ASN A 73 28.37 -18.08 -5.62
C ASN A 73 28.04 -19.46 -6.22
N ARG A 74 27.37 -19.45 -7.36
CA ARG A 74 27.42 -20.55 -8.33
C ARG A 74 27.78 -19.99 -9.69
N GLU A 75 28.95 -20.31 -10.14
CA GLU A 75 29.36 -20.19 -11.54
C GLU A 75 28.37 -20.96 -12.42
N GLY A 76 27.52 -20.23 -13.06
CA GLY A 76 26.48 -20.66 -13.97
C GLY A 76 25.79 -19.44 -14.52
N ALA A 77 26.59 -18.41 -14.88
CA ALA A 77 26.08 -17.31 -15.70
C ALA A 77 25.66 -17.93 -17.03
N VAL A 78 24.35 -18.14 -17.20
CA VAL A 78 23.76 -18.29 -18.51
C VAL A 78 24.10 -17.01 -19.24
N ALA A 79 25.12 -17.04 -20.07
CA ALA A 79 25.47 -15.96 -21.01
C ALA A 79 24.22 -15.75 -21.88
N GLN A 80 23.36 -14.82 -21.48
CA GLN A 80 22.27 -14.38 -22.34
C GLN A 80 22.92 -13.73 -23.56
N SER A 81 22.68 -14.34 -24.72
CA SER A 81 22.96 -13.75 -26.03
C SER A 81 22.44 -12.30 -26.05
N ALA A 82 23.05 -11.42 -26.83
CA ALA A 82 22.66 -10.02 -27.03
C ALA A 82 21.25 -9.83 -27.66
N GLY A 83 20.29 -10.74 -27.37
CA GLY A 83 18.90 -10.77 -27.76
C GLY A 83 17.99 -10.20 -26.68
N ARG A 84 16.74 -10.00 -27.04
CA ARG A 84 15.67 -9.57 -26.11
C ARG A 84 15.49 -10.55 -24.96
N SER A 85 15.08 -10.02 -23.81
CA SER A 85 14.74 -10.83 -22.64
C SER A 85 13.55 -11.75 -22.94
N PRO A 86 13.51 -12.98 -22.38
CA PRO A 86 12.32 -13.83 -22.44
C PRO A 86 11.18 -13.34 -21.55
N ILE A 87 11.41 -12.30 -20.74
CA ILE A 87 10.46 -11.75 -19.77
C ILE A 87 10.09 -10.32 -20.15
N LEU A 88 8.78 -10.04 -20.19
CA LEU A 88 8.24 -8.71 -20.36
C LEU A 88 7.54 -8.25 -19.07
N VAL A 89 7.84 -7.03 -18.64
CA VAL A 89 7.10 -6.28 -17.64
C VAL A 89 6.33 -5.16 -18.33
N VAL A 90 5.02 -5.12 -18.17
CA VAL A 90 4.15 -4.12 -18.77
C VAL A 90 3.75 -3.09 -17.72
N GLY A 91 4.27 -1.88 -17.87
CA GLY A 91 4.10 -0.75 -16.94
C GLY A 91 5.36 -0.45 -16.14
N ALA A 92 5.83 0.81 -16.21
CA ALA A 92 6.95 1.33 -15.42
C ALA A 92 6.47 2.15 -14.21
N GLY A 93 5.40 1.71 -13.56
CA GLY A 93 5.01 2.15 -12.22
C GLY A 93 5.86 1.48 -11.15
N ILE A 94 5.59 1.77 -9.87
CA ILE A 94 6.36 1.21 -8.75
C ILE A 94 6.38 -0.33 -8.76
N ALA A 95 5.28 -0.98 -9.10
CA ALA A 95 5.20 -2.45 -9.15
C ALA A 95 6.13 -3.04 -10.23
N GLY A 96 6.02 -2.54 -11.47
CA GLY A 96 6.84 -3.04 -12.58
C GLY A 96 8.32 -2.74 -12.41
N LEU A 97 8.66 -1.53 -11.96
CA LEU A 97 10.04 -1.14 -11.70
C LEU A 97 10.65 -1.94 -10.54
N THR A 98 9.90 -2.19 -9.47
CA THR A 98 10.36 -3.03 -8.35
C THR A 98 10.58 -4.46 -8.83
N ALA A 99 9.65 -5.04 -9.60
CA ALA A 99 9.81 -6.39 -10.14
C ALA A 99 11.05 -6.49 -11.03
N ALA A 100 11.22 -5.60 -12.01
CA ALA A 100 12.36 -5.60 -12.91
C ALA A 100 13.70 -5.40 -12.15
N TYR A 101 13.70 -4.53 -11.12
CA TYR A 101 14.87 -4.31 -10.28
C TYR A 101 15.25 -5.57 -9.47
N ARG A 102 14.29 -6.26 -8.86
CA ARG A 102 14.52 -7.52 -8.12
C ARG A 102 15.00 -8.64 -9.04
N LEU A 103 14.42 -8.77 -10.22
CA LEU A 103 14.90 -9.71 -11.24
C LEU A 103 16.35 -9.41 -11.63
N ARG A 104 16.68 -8.14 -11.89
CA ARG A 104 18.07 -7.72 -12.21
C ARG A 104 19.04 -8.01 -11.07
N GLN A 105 18.66 -7.79 -9.81
CA GLN A 105 19.48 -8.15 -8.66
C GLN A 105 19.79 -9.65 -8.60
N ALA A 106 18.89 -10.49 -9.11
CA ALA A 106 19.07 -11.93 -9.25
C ALA A 106 19.77 -12.35 -10.57
N GLY A 107 20.32 -11.40 -11.34
CA GLY A 107 20.99 -11.67 -12.60
C GLY A 107 20.05 -11.93 -13.78
N VAL A 108 18.74 -11.71 -13.62
CA VAL A 108 17.71 -11.92 -14.66
C VAL A 108 17.32 -10.58 -15.28
N ARG A 109 17.44 -10.46 -16.61
CA ARG A 109 16.97 -9.30 -17.34
C ARG A 109 15.48 -9.44 -17.69
N ALA A 110 14.72 -8.35 -17.58
CA ALA A 110 13.38 -8.22 -18.10
C ALA A 110 13.29 -6.96 -18.97
N ASP A 111 12.60 -7.05 -20.10
CA ASP A 111 12.21 -5.87 -20.88
C ASP A 111 11.06 -5.19 -20.15
N VAL A 112 11.05 -3.85 -20.09
CA VAL A 112 10.00 -3.06 -19.46
C VAL A 112 9.42 -2.10 -20.48
N ILE A 113 8.10 -2.13 -20.70
CA ILE A 113 7.41 -1.15 -21.54
C ILE A 113 6.51 -0.24 -20.71
N GLU A 114 6.44 1.03 -21.09
CA GLU A 114 5.60 2.05 -20.45
C GLU A 114 4.85 2.83 -21.53
N ALA A 115 3.53 2.98 -21.35
CA ALA A 115 2.67 3.66 -22.30
C ALA A 115 2.87 5.18 -22.33
N ASN A 116 3.22 5.79 -21.19
CA ASN A 116 3.57 7.20 -21.12
C ASN A 116 5.01 7.45 -21.56
N ASN A 117 5.34 8.74 -21.80
CA ASN A 117 6.73 9.19 -22.01
C ASN A 117 7.48 9.42 -20.68
N ARG A 118 6.95 8.98 -19.55
CA ARG A 118 7.53 9.06 -18.21
C ARG A 118 7.26 7.78 -17.43
N VAL A 119 8.14 7.45 -16.53
CA VAL A 119 7.95 6.38 -15.55
C VAL A 119 7.15 6.83 -14.33
N GLY A 120 6.82 5.92 -13.43
CA GLY A 120 6.26 6.17 -12.11
C GLY A 120 4.75 5.98 -12.00
N GLY A 121 4.02 5.94 -13.11
CA GLY A 121 2.57 5.73 -13.09
C GLY A 121 1.85 6.75 -12.22
N ARG A 122 1.22 6.29 -11.13
CA ARG A 122 0.47 7.11 -10.16
C ARG A 122 1.35 7.75 -9.05
N ILE A 123 2.66 7.56 -9.07
CA ILE A 123 3.62 8.35 -8.28
C ILE A 123 4.10 9.51 -9.17
N ARG A 124 3.76 10.73 -8.77
CA ARG A 124 4.05 11.92 -9.56
C ARG A 124 4.19 13.15 -8.67
N THR A 125 5.35 13.72 -8.63
CA THR A 125 5.65 14.97 -7.93
C THR A 125 5.72 16.13 -8.93
N ALA A 126 5.03 17.23 -8.65
CA ALA A 126 5.17 18.49 -9.39
C ALA A 126 6.18 19.38 -8.70
N PRO A 127 7.23 19.86 -9.38
CA PRO A 127 8.15 20.85 -8.82
C PRO A 127 7.56 22.26 -8.90
N LYS A 128 7.95 23.13 -7.98
CA LYS A 128 7.69 24.58 -8.04
C LYS A 128 6.21 24.95 -8.24
N VAL A 129 5.34 24.35 -7.43
CA VAL A 129 3.89 24.52 -7.53
C VAL A 129 3.46 25.95 -7.15
N ALA A 130 2.43 26.46 -7.80
CA ALA A 130 1.81 27.77 -7.54
C ALA A 130 2.79 28.96 -7.56
N GLY A 131 3.85 28.91 -8.37
CA GLY A 131 4.86 29.94 -8.45
C GLY A 131 5.80 30.01 -7.24
N THR A 132 5.78 28.99 -6.38
CA THR A 132 6.70 28.83 -5.23
C THR A 132 7.89 27.93 -5.59
N ALA A 133 8.87 27.83 -4.70
CA ALA A 133 9.94 26.83 -4.79
C ALA A 133 9.52 25.46 -4.22
N ILE A 134 8.26 25.30 -3.78
CA ILE A 134 7.76 24.11 -3.11
C ILE A 134 7.26 23.10 -4.14
N SER A 135 7.64 21.83 -3.98
CA SER A 135 7.07 20.70 -4.72
C SER A 135 5.80 20.18 -4.04
N ALA A 136 4.95 19.47 -4.78
CA ALA A 136 3.80 18.80 -4.21
C ALA A 136 3.49 17.48 -4.93
N GLU A 137 2.93 16.53 -4.20
CA GLU A 137 2.56 15.23 -4.72
C GLU A 137 1.21 15.30 -5.46
N LEU A 138 1.24 15.00 -6.75
CA LEU A 138 0.03 14.90 -7.59
C LEU A 138 -0.64 13.52 -7.49
N GLY A 139 0.09 12.51 -7.03
CA GLY A 139 -0.35 11.12 -6.85
C GLY A 139 -0.13 10.63 -5.43
N GLY A 140 0.44 9.43 -5.28
CA GLY A 140 0.78 8.84 -3.98
C GLY A 140 1.65 9.78 -3.16
N GLU A 141 1.19 10.11 -1.95
CA GLU A 141 1.77 11.17 -1.13
C GLU A 141 2.36 10.64 0.17
N PHE A 142 1.54 10.00 1.00
CA PHE A 142 1.95 9.58 2.33
C PHE A 142 2.49 8.15 2.34
N ILE A 143 3.44 7.91 3.25
CA ILE A 143 4.06 6.60 3.51
C ILE A 143 3.90 6.31 5.00
N ASP A 144 3.20 5.24 5.33
CA ASP A 144 2.98 4.83 6.72
C ASP A 144 4.21 4.15 7.32
N THR A 145 4.30 4.17 8.64
CA THR A 145 5.34 3.42 9.38
C THR A 145 5.31 1.92 9.04
N GLY A 146 4.11 1.38 8.73
CA GLY A 146 3.92 -0.01 8.30
C GLY A 146 4.36 -0.33 6.87
N HIS A 147 4.65 0.66 6.04
CA HIS A 147 5.05 0.51 4.62
C HIS A 147 6.52 0.07 4.49
N THR A 148 6.84 -1.09 5.04
CA THR A 148 8.23 -1.53 5.24
C THR A 148 8.97 -1.87 3.95
N ASN A 149 8.28 -2.37 2.91
CA ASN A 149 8.91 -2.67 1.62
C ASN A 149 9.32 -1.37 0.90
N LEU A 150 8.42 -0.38 0.87
CA LEU A 150 8.69 0.91 0.24
C LEU A 150 9.77 1.70 0.97
N ILE A 151 9.73 1.75 2.32
CA ILE A 151 10.75 2.41 3.16
C ILE A 151 12.11 1.73 2.95
N SER A 152 12.16 0.40 2.96
CA SER A 152 13.39 -0.35 2.71
C SER A 152 13.93 -0.07 1.30
N LEU A 153 13.07 -0.07 0.29
CA LEU A 153 13.44 0.24 -1.09
C LEU A 153 13.98 1.68 -1.20
N ALA A 154 13.29 2.67 -0.63
CA ALA A 154 13.75 4.06 -0.61
C ALA A 154 15.13 4.20 0.04
N THR A 155 15.36 3.50 1.15
CA THR A 155 16.65 3.45 1.85
C THR A 155 17.75 2.83 0.96
N GLN A 156 17.48 1.69 0.29
CA GLN A 156 18.42 1.05 -0.66
C GLN A 156 18.76 1.98 -1.84
N LEU A 157 17.83 2.85 -2.20
CA LEU A 157 18.02 3.87 -3.24
C LEU A 157 18.75 5.13 -2.75
N GLY A 158 19.11 5.21 -1.46
CA GLY A 158 19.78 6.35 -0.85
C GLY A 158 18.87 7.58 -0.68
N LEU A 159 17.56 7.37 -0.52
CA LEU A 159 16.57 8.42 -0.33
C LEU A 159 16.29 8.63 1.17
N ARG A 160 15.97 9.88 1.54
CA ARG A 160 15.62 10.27 2.89
C ARG A 160 14.12 10.46 3.02
N ALA A 161 13.51 9.78 3.99
CA ALA A 161 12.13 10.02 4.41
C ALA A 161 12.08 11.12 5.48
N ILE A 162 11.14 12.05 5.33
CA ILE A 162 10.86 13.12 6.30
C ILE A 162 9.71 12.65 7.19
N ASP A 163 9.89 12.74 8.50
CA ASP A 163 8.87 12.45 9.50
C ASP A 163 7.91 13.63 9.65
N LEU A 164 6.73 13.54 9.06
CA LEU A 164 5.71 14.60 9.06
C LEU A 164 5.10 14.79 10.45
N VAL A 165 4.97 13.73 11.24
CA VAL A 165 4.48 13.82 12.62
C VAL A 165 5.41 14.69 13.45
N ALA A 166 6.72 14.53 13.29
CA ALA A 166 7.71 15.37 13.97
C ALA A 166 7.68 16.82 13.47
N VAL A 167 7.50 17.03 12.15
CA VAL A 167 7.40 18.38 11.53
C VAL A 167 6.14 19.14 11.98
N GLN A 168 5.06 18.41 12.24
CA GLN A 168 3.76 18.99 12.59
C GLN A 168 3.46 18.92 14.10
N ALA A 169 4.44 18.53 14.92
CA ALA A 169 4.28 18.48 16.37
C ALA A 169 3.85 19.83 16.95
N GLY A 170 2.82 19.80 17.81
CA GLY A 170 2.27 21.01 18.47
C GLY A 170 1.24 21.77 17.65
N PHE A 171 0.88 21.29 16.46
CA PHE A 171 -0.29 21.77 15.72
C PHE A 171 -1.48 20.82 15.92
N VAL A 172 -2.70 21.35 15.71
CA VAL A 172 -3.92 20.54 15.63
C VAL A 172 -3.84 19.68 14.38
N SER A 173 -3.78 18.36 14.53
CA SER A 173 -3.63 17.41 13.42
C SER A 173 -4.81 17.48 12.46
N ASP A 174 -6.04 17.39 13.01
CA ASP A 174 -7.27 17.36 12.21
C ASP A 174 -8.30 18.36 12.71
N THR A 175 -8.90 19.07 11.79
CA THR A 175 -10.01 19.97 12.03
C THR A 175 -11.30 19.35 11.48
N PHE A 176 -12.23 19.00 12.35
CA PHE A 176 -13.56 18.51 11.98
C PHE A 176 -14.53 19.70 11.93
N PHE A 177 -14.86 20.15 10.70
CA PHE A 177 -15.73 21.31 10.48
C PHE A 177 -17.00 20.88 9.75
N LEU A 178 -18.07 20.65 10.50
CA LEU A 178 -19.34 20.14 10.01
C LEU A 178 -20.47 21.04 10.51
N GLU A 179 -21.55 21.15 9.76
CA GLU A 179 -22.71 22.00 10.11
C GLU A 179 -22.32 23.43 10.46
N GLY A 180 -21.25 23.96 9.85
CA GLY A 180 -20.77 25.33 10.06
C GLY A 180 -20.02 25.57 11.38
N ARG A 181 -19.66 24.54 12.13
CA ARG A 181 -18.91 24.61 13.39
C ARG A 181 -17.82 23.55 13.52
N ARG A 182 -16.92 23.75 14.46
CA ARG A 182 -15.86 22.77 14.79
C ARG A 182 -16.36 21.80 15.85
N PHE A 183 -15.94 20.54 15.71
CA PHE A 183 -16.14 19.48 16.70
C PHE A 183 -14.80 19.08 17.32
N SER A 184 -14.80 18.80 18.62
CA SER A 184 -13.62 18.29 19.29
C SER A 184 -13.49 16.77 19.09
N LEU A 185 -12.26 16.26 19.21
CA LEU A 185 -12.01 14.83 19.11
C LEU A 185 -12.72 14.05 20.22
N GLU A 186 -12.82 14.62 21.43
CA GLU A 186 -13.50 14.00 22.58
C GLU A 186 -15.00 13.79 22.30
N GLN A 187 -15.66 14.78 21.67
CA GLN A 187 -17.06 14.66 21.27
C GLN A 187 -17.25 13.52 20.25
N LEU A 188 -16.36 13.46 19.24
CA LEU A 188 -16.42 12.42 18.22
C LEU A 188 -16.14 11.03 18.77
N ILE A 189 -15.21 10.88 19.72
CA ILE A 189 -14.95 9.60 20.42
C ILE A 189 -16.21 9.14 21.17
N ALA A 190 -16.84 10.03 21.94
CA ALA A 190 -18.04 9.68 22.70
C ALA A 190 -19.19 9.22 21.80
N ASP A 191 -19.40 9.93 20.68
CA ASP A 191 -20.46 9.63 19.71
C ASP A 191 -20.15 8.36 18.88
N PHE A 192 -18.87 8.00 18.71
CA PHE A 192 -18.43 6.83 17.95
C PHE A 192 -18.46 5.54 18.77
N ALA A 193 -18.33 5.59 20.08
CA ALA A 193 -18.16 4.41 20.94
C ALA A 193 -19.22 3.30 20.73
N PRO A 194 -20.54 3.58 20.56
CA PRO A 194 -21.53 2.54 20.27
C PRO A 194 -21.24 1.85 18.91
N LEU A 195 -20.88 2.63 17.89
CA LEU A 195 -20.54 2.11 16.56
C LEU A 195 -19.25 1.28 16.61
N ALA A 196 -18.24 1.67 17.37
CA ALA A 196 -17.01 0.89 17.56
C ALA A 196 -17.29 -0.51 18.10
N SER A 197 -18.23 -0.61 19.07
CA SER A 197 -18.67 -1.89 19.61
C SER A 197 -19.35 -2.78 18.56
N LYS A 198 -20.22 -2.18 17.72
CA LYS A 198 -20.85 -2.87 16.59
C LYS A 198 -19.80 -3.35 15.57
N ILE A 199 -18.86 -2.49 15.18
CA ILE A 199 -17.76 -2.83 14.25
C ILE A 199 -16.96 -4.02 14.78
N THR A 200 -16.63 -4.02 16.08
CA THR A 200 -15.89 -5.13 16.71
C THR A 200 -16.67 -6.45 16.61
N ALA A 201 -17.98 -6.43 16.90
CA ALA A 201 -18.83 -7.62 16.79
C ALA A 201 -18.95 -8.12 15.34
N ASP A 202 -19.12 -7.21 14.37
CA ASP A 202 -19.21 -7.55 12.96
C ASP A 202 -17.90 -8.13 12.42
N LEU A 203 -16.75 -7.56 12.81
CA LEU A 203 -15.42 -8.11 12.44
C LEU A 203 -15.20 -9.52 13.02
N GLN A 204 -15.65 -9.78 14.25
CA GLN A 204 -15.60 -11.13 14.83
C GLN A 204 -16.47 -12.12 14.05
N ALA A 205 -17.65 -11.69 13.58
CA ALA A 205 -18.55 -12.51 12.78
C ALA A 205 -18.01 -12.77 11.35
N VAL A 206 -17.30 -11.80 10.77
CA VAL A 206 -16.60 -11.97 9.47
C VAL A 206 -15.50 -13.02 9.58
N GLY A 207 -14.81 -13.09 10.73
CA GLY A 207 -13.72 -14.02 10.98
C GLY A 207 -12.37 -13.55 10.43
N ASP A 208 -11.34 -14.36 10.72
CA ASP A 208 -9.95 -14.00 10.41
C ASP A 208 -9.51 -14.42 9.01
N GLU A 209 -10.08 -15.49 8.48
CA GLU A 209 -9.80 -15.99 7.12
C GLU A 209 -10.88 -15.49 6.16
N PHE A 210 -10.44 -14.83 5.10
CA PHE A 210 -11.34 -14.23 4.12
C PHE A 210 -10.69 -14.22 2.73
N SER A 211 -11.41 -14.77 1.74
CA SER A 211 -11.06 -14.68 0.32
C SER A 211 -12.34 -14.82 -0.52
N TYR A 212 -12.23 -14.65 -1.82
CA TYR A 212 -13.35 -14.91 -2.74
C TYR A 212 -13.79 -16.39 -2.78
N GLN A 213 -12.98 -17.32 -2.26
CA GLN A 213 -13.26 -18.75 -2.18
C GLN A 213 -13.75 -19.20 -0.81
N ASP A 214 -13.42 -18.42 0.22
CA ASP A 214 -13.72 -18.78 1.62
C ASP A 214 -14.14 -17.52 2.38
N PHE A 215 -15.41 -17.45 2.78
CA PHE A 215 -16.01 -16.36 3.53
C PHE A 215 -17.23 -16.83 4.32
N THR A 216 -17.54 -16.12 5.40
CA THR A 216 -18.72 -16.41 6.24
C THR A 216 -19.99 -15.76 5.69
N GLU A 217 -21.18 -16.26 6.10
CA GLU A 217 -22.46 -15.60 5.79
C GLU A 217 -22.51 -14.15 6.30
N ALA A 218 -21.84 -13.86 7.42
CA ALA A 218 -21.72 -12.51 7.93
C ALA A 218 -20.91 -11.61 6.99
N ALA A 219 -19.81 -12.12 6.42
CA ALA A 219 -19.02 -11.42 5.44
C ALA A 219 -19.82 -11.12 4.17
N GLU A 220 -20.56 -12.10 3.65
CA GLU A 220 -21.42 -11.93 2.47
C GLU A 220 -22.51 -10.88 2.72
N ARG A 221 -23.21 -10.95 3.86
CA ARG A 221 -24.22 -9.98 4.22
C ARG A 221 -23.65 -8.56 4.31
N LEU A 222 -22.48 -8.38 4.94
CA LEU A 222 -21.82 -7.10 5.10
C LEU A 222 -21.23 -6.56 3.80
N ASP A 223 -20.73 -7.45 2.91
CA ASP A 223 -20.28 -7.07 1.59
C ASP A 223 -21.42 -6.57 0.69
N ASN A 224 -22.63 -7.10 0.89
CA ASN A 224 -23.83 -6.68 0.16
C ASN A 224 -24.53 -5.43 0.75
N LEU A 225 -24.00 -4.85 1.82
CA LEU A 225 -24.36 -3.52 2.29
C LEU A 225 -23.37 -2.48 1.76
N SER A 226 -23.88 -1.31 1.43
CA SER A 226 -23.04 -0.14 1.23
C SER A 226 -22.54 0.44 2.56
N ILE A 227 -21.45 1.22 2.54
CA ILE A 227 -21.02 2.00 3.71
C ILE A 227 -22.16 2.91 4.18
N ALA A 228 -22.90 3.52 3.26
CA ALA A 228 -24.03 4.38 3.59
C ALA A 228 -25.08 3.64 4.40
N GLU A 229 -25.55 2.49 3.93
CA GLU A 229 -26.55 1.67 4.64
C GLU A 229 -26.01 1.19 5.99
N TYR A 230 -24.74 0.78 6.06
CA TYR A 230 -24.14 0.31 7.30
C TYR A 230 -24.10 1.39 8.39
N VAL A 231 -23.66 2.61 8.06
CA VAL A 231 -23.57 3.69 9.04
C VAL A 231 -24.94 4.31 9.37
N ASP A 232 -25.90 4.26 8.44
CA ASP A 232 -27.27 4.77 8.70
C ASP A 232 -28.05 3.87 9.67
N GLN A 233 -27.79 2.56 9.67
CA GLN A 233 -28.38 1.60 10.60
C GLN A 233 -27.69 1.58 11.97
N ALA A 234 -26.56 2.27 12.12
CA ALA A 234 -25.76 2.23 13.34
C ALA A 234 -26.31 3.20 14.42
N ASP A 235 -26.13 2.83 15.68
CA ASP A 235 -26.36 3.72 16.81
C ASP A 235 -25.16 4.65 16.97
N THR A 236 -25.23 5.83 16.35
CA THR A 236 -24.21 6.89 16.43
C THR A 236 -24.84 8.25 16.06
N SER A 237 -24.13 9.34 16.33
CA SER A 237 -24.61 10.68 16.01
C SER A 237 -24.63 10.95 14.50
N THR A 238 -25.47 11.90 14.08
CA THR A 238 -25.51 12.38 12.69
C THR A 238 -24.14 12.92 12.25
N ILE A 239 -23.41 13.54 13.16
CA ILE A 239 -22.07 14.10 12.88
C ILE A 239 -21.07 12.99 12.57
N VAL A 240 -21.05 11.90 13.34
CA VAL A 240 -20.16 10.76 13.07
C VAL A 240 -20.54 10.09 11.75
N ARG A 241 -21.84 9.87 11.48
CA ARG A 241 -22.29 9.33 10.19
C ARG A 241 -21.81 10.17 9.02
N GLN A 242 -21.99 11.49 9.10
CA GLN A 242 -21.59 12.44 8.05
C GLN A 242 -20.06 12.45 7.88
N LEU A 243 -19.31 12.45 8.98
CA LEU A 243 -17.85 12.39 8.95
C LEU A 243 -17.34 11.11 8.32
N LEU A 244 -17.89 9.94 8.67
CA LEU A 244 -17.54 8.66 8.06
C LEU A 244 -17.83 8.62 6.55
N ARG A 245 -18.99 9.15 6.14
CA ARG A 245 -19.33 9.27 4.72
C ARG A 245 -18.29 10.11 3.97
N ILE A 246 -17.87 11.26 4.52
CA ILE A 246 -16.84 12.13 3.93
C ILE A 246 -15.50 11.42 3.90
N ALA A 247 -15.05 10.87 5.02
CA ALA A 247 -13.75 10.22 5.14
C ALA A 247 -13.61 9.04 4.18
N TYR A 248 -14.60 8.16 4.11
CA TYR A 248 -14.56 6.99 3.23
C TYR A 248 -14.80 7.32 1.75
N THR A 249 -15.48 8.43 1.44
CA THR A 249 -15.51 8.97 0.07
C THR A 249 -14.11 9.41 -0.36
N THR A 250 -13.38 10.12 0.50
CA THR A 250 -12.02 10.57 0.17
C THR A 250 -11.01 9.43 0.20
N GLU A 251 -11.16 8.47 1.12
CA GLU A 251 -10.24 7.33 1.23
C GLU A 251 -10.28 6.45 -0.02
N TYR A 252 -11.46 6.01 -0.45
CA TYR A 252 -11.59 5.06 -1.56
C TYR A 252 -11.97 5.71 -2.90
N GLY A 253 -12.35 7.00 -2.89
CA GLY A 253 -12.67 7.76 -4.09
C GLY A 253 -14.01 7.39 -4.74
N ARG A 254 -14.91 6.71 -4.02
CA ARG A 254 -16.28 6.41 -4.47
C ARG A 254 -17.28 6.94 -3.46
N ASP A 255 -18.50 7.21 -3.90
CA ASP A 255 -19.56 7.60 -2.96
C ASP A 255 -19.88 6.44 -2.01
N PRO A 256 -20.28 6.69 -0.74
CA PRO A 256 -20.51 5.64 0.26
C PRO A 256 -21.62 4.66 -0.11
N GLU A 257 -22.54 5.06 -0.98
CA GLU A 257 -23.63 4.24 -1.53
C GLU A 257 -23.12 3.17 -2.51
N GLU A 258 -21.93 3.35 -3.07
CA GLU A 258 -21.34 2.44 -4.05
C GLU A 258 -20.35 1.45 -3.42
N GLN A 259 -19.77 1.80 -2.29
CA GLN A 259 -18.70 1.05 -1.61
C GLN A 259 -19.28 -0.05 -0.72
N SER A 260 -18.66 -1.24 -0.72
CA SER A 260 -18.96 -2.28 0.26
C SER A 260 -18.68 -1.78 1.70
N ALA A 261 -19.56 -2.12 2.64
CA ALA A 261 -19.35 -1.83 4.06
C ALA A 261 -18.04 -2.45 4.60
N LEU A 262 -17.57 -3.54 3.99
CA LEU A 262 -16.29 -4.16 4.35
C LEU A 262 -15.08 -3.24 4.13
N ASN A 263 -15.16 -2.26 3.21
CA ASN A 263 -14.12 -1.24 3.08
C ASN A 263 -13.95 -0.44 4.38
N LEU A 264 -15.05 -0.05 5.01
CA LEU A 264 -15.02 0.63 6.30
C LEU A 264 -14.55 -0.31 7.41
N LEU A 265 -15.14 -1.50 7.50
CA LEU A 265 -14.89 -2.44 8.59
C LEU A 265 -13.42 -2.88 8.66
N PHE A 266 -12.77 -3.09 7.51
CA PHE A 266 -11.38 -3.54 7.47
C PHE A 266 -10.35 -2.43 7.65
N LEU A 267 -10.76 -1.17 7.63
CA LEU A 267 -9.83 -0.03 7.75
C LEU A 267 -9.96 0.71 9.07
N ILE A 268 -11.17 0.98 9.55
CA ILE A 268 -11.40 1.81 10.73
C ILE A 268 -10.82 1.19 12.00
N GLY A 269 -10.33 2.04 12.92
CA GLY A 269 -10.01 1.60 14.27
C GLY A 269 -11.28 1.35 15.10
N ALA A 270 -11.41 0.15 15.65
CA ALA A 270 -12.60 -0.27 16.41
C ALA A 270 -12.46 -0.12 17.93
N ASP A 271 -11.53 0.71 18.43
CA ASP A 271 -11.39 1.02 19.86
C ASP A 271 -12.40 2.10 20.26
N ALA A 272 -13.30 1.76 21.20
CA ALA A 272 -14.32 2.67 21.69
C ALA A 272 -13.78 3.91 22.45
N ASN A 273 -12.50 3.90 22.84
CA ASN A 273 -11.83 5.01 23.53
C ASN A 273 -11.00 5.88 22.58
N SER A 274 -11.04 5.61 21.29
CA SER A 274 -10.32 6.36 20.27
C SER A 274 -11.17 6.54 19.01
N PHE A 275 -10.77 7.48 18.16
CA PHE A 275 -11.40 7.70 16.87
C PHE A 275 -10.33 7.74 15.80
N GLN A 276 -10.07 6.58 15.20
CA GLN A 276 -9.06 6.40 14.17
C GLN A 276 -9.73 6.06 12.83
N LEU A 277 -9.98 7.10 12.02
CA LEU A 277 -10.70 6.99 10.74
C LEU A 277 -10.08 5.95 9.81
N TYR A 278 -8.77 5.80 9.83
CA TYR A 278 -7.98 4.94 8.95
C TYR A 278 -7.13 3.91 9.71
N GLY A 279 -7.60 3.53 10.90
CA GLY A 279 -6.98 2.48 11.72
C GLY A 279 -5.50 2.74 12.03
N ASN A 280 -4.62 1.88 11.53
CA ASN A 280 -3.18 1.97 11.78
C ASN A 280 -2.41 2.82 10.75
N SER A 281 -3.08 3.42 9.76
CA SER A 281 -2.44 4.36 8.83
C SER A 281 -2.07 5.64 9.59
N ASP A 282 -0.79 5.97 9.61
CA ASP A 282 -0.25 7.12 10.33
C ASP A 282 0.27 8.22 9.40
N GLU A 283 0.20 8.05 8.08
CA GLU A 283 0.55 9.02 7.03
C GLU A 283 1.86 9.77 7.29
N ARG A 284 2.83 9.07 7.88
CA ARG A 284 3.94 9.64 8.64
C ARG A 284 5.07 10.19 7.80
N TYR A 285 5.33 9.60 6.61
CA TYR A 285 6.52 9.95 5.87
C TYR A 285 6.22 10.44 4.46
N GLN A 286 7.10 11.34 3.98
CA GLN A 286 7.27 11.69 2.56
C GLN A 286 8.75 11.66 2.21
N ILE A 287 9.08 11.39 0.96
CA ILE A 287 10.48 11.46 0.50
C ILE A 287 10.89 12.92 0.31
N ASP A 288 12.03 13.28 0.89
CA ASP A 288 12.64 14.59 0.71
C ASP A 288 12.89 14.88 -0.78
N GLY A 289 12.32 15.97 -1.29
CA GLY A 289 12.35 16.33 -2.71
C GLY A 289 11.30 15.61 -3.58
N GLY A 290 10.44 14.76 -3.00
CA GLY A 290 9.29 14.14 -3.63
C GLY A 290 9.41 12.64 -3.88
N ASN A 291 8.26 11.97 -3.82
CA ASN A 291 8.15 10.51 -3.91
C ASN A 291 8.54 9.95 -5.29
N ASN A 292 8.44 10.77 -6.36
CA ASN A 292 8.85 10.36 -7.69
C ASN A 292 10.34 10.00 -7.79
N GLN A 293 11.17 10.41 -6.83
CA GLN A 293 12.58 10.01 -6.78
C GLN A 293 12.75 8.49 -6.64
N ILE A 294 11.81 7.79 -5.95
CA ILE A 294 11.86 6.33 -5.82
C ILE A 294 11.82 5.70 -7.21
N VAL A 295 10.81 6.03 -8.01
CA VAL A 295 10.62 5.47 -9.34
C VAL A 295 11.67 5.93 -10.35
N ASN A 296 12.14 7.17 -10.25
CA ASN A 296 13.21 7.68 -11.09
C ASN A 296 14.53 6.96 -10.82
N ARG A 297 14.92 6.77 -9.55
CA ARG A 297 16.13 6.03 -9.19
C ARG A 297 16.09 4.55 -9.56
N LEU A 298 14.90 3.93 -9.53
CA LEU A 298 14.71 2.59 -10.08
C LEU A 298 14.91 2.58 -11.59
N ALA A 299 14.30 3.53 -12.30
CA ALA A 299 14.42 3.64 -13.74
C ALA A 299 15.87 3.90 -14.20
N ASP A 300 16.62 4.73 -13.47
CA ASP A 300 18.05 4.96 -13.74
C ASP A 300 18.86 3.65 -13.71
N ARG A 301 18.55 2.77 -12.73
CA ARG A 301 19.19 1.44 -12.62
C ARG A 301 18.75 0.44 -13.68
N LEU A 302 17.65 0.72 -14.39
CA LEU A 302 17.03 -0.13 -15.40
C LEU A 302 17.03 0.50 -16.78
N SER A 303 17.80 1.58 -17.00
CA SER A 303 17.73 2.44 -18.18
C SER A 303 17.94 1.71 -19.52
N ASP A 304 18.69 0.61 -19.51
CA ASP A 304 18.91 -0.26 -20.67
C ASP A 304 17.76 -1.25 -20.98
N SER A 305 16.73 -1.26 -20.14
CA SER A 305 15.61 -2.21 -20.21
C SER A 305 14.26 -1.54 -20.38
N ILE A 306 14.15 -0.22 -20.22
CA ILE A 306 12.88 0.51 -20.24
C ILE A 306 12.64 1.16 -21.61
N GLU A 307 11.47 0.89 -22.18
CA GLU A 307 10.98 1.51 -23.42
C GLU A 307 9.69 2.28 -23.11
N THR A 308 9.77 3.60 -23.11
CA THR A 308 8.62 4.51 -22.89
C THR A 308 7.88 4.80 -24.18
N GLY A 309 6.63 5.33 -24.10
CA GLY A 309 5.80 5.61 -25.28
C GLY A 309 5.34 4.35 -26.01
N THR A 310 5.38 3.19 -25.35
CA THR A 310 5.02 1.89 -25.95
C THR A 310 3.81 1.29 -25.23
N VAL A 311 2.70 1.22 -25.94
CA VAL A 311 1.39 0.77 -25.44
C VAL A 311 1.18 -0.71 -25.73
N LEU A 312 0.74 -1.49 -24.75
CA LEU A 312 0.21 -2.83 -24.94
C LEU A 312 -1.21 -2.74 -25.50
N GLU A 313 -1.46 -3.27 -26.70
CA GLU A 313 -2.78 -3.33 -27.33
C GLU A 313 -3.41 -4.72 -27.24
N GLY A 314 -2.59 -5.77 -27.19
CA GLY A 314 -3.10 -7.13 -27.12
C GLY A 314 -2.09 -8.12 -26.58
N ILE A 315 -2.60 -9.22 -26.04
CA ILE A 315 -1.81 -10.37 -25.59
C ILE A 315 -2.52 -11.67 -25.97
N SER A 316 -1.82 -12.60 -26.58
CA SER A 316 -2.34 -13.89 -27.04
C SER A 316 -1.41 -15.01 -26.61
N LEU A 317 -1.97 -16.09 -26.07
CA LEU A 317 -1.21 -17.33 -25.79
C LEU A 317 -0.99 -18.09 -27.12
N LEU A 318 0.23 -18.44 -27.42
CA LEU A 318 0.62 -19.22 -28.59
C LEU A 318 0.59 -20.71 -28.28
N PRO A 319 0.49 -21.59 -29.31
CA PRO A 319 0.49 -23.04 -29.11
C PRO A 319 1.73 -23.62 -28.43
N ASP A 320 2.87 -22.92 -28.51
CA ASP A 320 4.13 -23.30 -27.87
C ASP A 320 4.25 -22.80 -26.42
N GLY A 321 3.18 -22.20 -25.85
CA GLY A 321 3.13 -21.69 -24.49
C GLY A 321 3.71 -20.28 -24.29
N ARG A 322 4.26 -19.67 -25.33
CA ARG A 322 4.74 -18.28 -25.30
C ARG A 322 3.58 -17.31 -25.49
N TYR A 323 3.84 -16.03 -25.20
CA TYR A 323 2.87 -14.94 -25.37
C TYR A 323 3.29 -14.03 -26.51
N ARG A 324 2.42 -13.86 -27.51
CA ARG A 324 2.53 -12.80 -28.47
C ARG A 324 1.89 -11.55 -27.89
N VAL A 325 2.64 -10.45 -27.82
CA VAL A 325 2.16 -9.15 -27.37
C VAL A 325 2.12 -8.19 -28.55
N SER A 326 0.95 -7.58 -28.79
CA SER A 326 0.77 -6.56 -29.82
C SER A 326 0.99 -5.19 -29.19
N LEU A 327 1.92 -4.44 -29.73
CA LEU A 327 2.45 -3.21 -29.19
C LEU A 327 2.27 -2.06 -30.18
N ARG A 328 2.13 -0.83 -29.66
CA ARG A 328 2.14 0.41 -30.44
C ARG A 328 3.11 1.42 -29.85
N SER A 329 3.98 1.96 -30.71
CA SER A 329 4.83 3.11 -30.38
C SER A 329 4.65 4.18 -31.44
N GLY A 330 4.08 5.31 -31.05
CA GLY A 330 3.63 6.35 -31.99
C GLY A 330 2.61 5.81 -33.00
N GLN A 331 2.94 5.87 -34.29
CA GLN A 331 2.12 5.33 -35.38
C GLN A 331 2.47 3.87 -35.75
N SER A 332 3.54 3.31 -35.20
CA SER A 332 4.01 1.97 -35.55
C SER A 332 3.37 0.92 -34.64
N ALA A 333 2.72 -0.08 -35.24
CA ALA A 333 2.22 -1.26 -34.56
C ALA A 333 3.14 -2.45 -34.93
N PHE A 334 3.46 -3.29 -33.91
CA PHE A 334 4.33 -4.45 -34.08
C PHE A 334 4.06 -5.48 -33.00
N ASP A 335 4.43 -6.73 -33.28
CA ASP A 335 4.33 -7.83 -32.33
C ASP A 335 5.71 -8.21 -31.78
N ARG A 336 5.72 -8.68 -30.51
CA ARG A 336 6.87 -9.33 -29.88
C ARG A 336 6.40 -10.61 -29.20
N THR A 337 7.33 -11.54 -28.94
CA THR A 337 7.04 -12.81 -28.29
C THR A 337 7.89 -12.95 -27.04
N TYR A 338 7.26 -13.38 -25.93
CA TYR A 338 7.89 -13.57 -24.62
C TYR A 338 7.45 -14.89 -24.00
N GLU A 339 8.30 -15.47 -23.15
CA GLU A 339 7.97 -16.68 -22.40
C GLU A 339 7.13 -16.37 -21.16
N ARG A 340 7.35 -15.20 -20.56
CA ARG A 340 6.69 -14.72 -19.35
C ARG A 340 6.29 -13.27 -19.52
N VAL A 341 5.11 -12.93 -19.05
CA VAL A 341 4.60 -11.55 -19.08
C VAL A 341 4.07 -11.18 -17.68
N LEU A 342 4.57 -10.08 -17.13
CA LEU A 342 4.06 -9.47 -15.91
C LEU A 342 3.26 -8.22 -16.26
N LEU A 343 1.95 -8.25 -15.98
CA LEU A 343 1.04 -7.13 -16.14
C LEU A 343 0.99 -6.33 -14.84
N THR A 344 1.40 -5.05 -14.88
CA THR A 344 1.34 -4.14 -13.73
C THR A 344 0.42 -2.94 -13.97
N LEU A 345 -0.45 -3.07 -14.95
CA LEU A 345 -1.46 -2.08 -15.31
C LEU A 345 -2.62 -2.11 -14.31
N PRO A 346 -3.19 -0.95 -13.91
CA PRO A 346 -4.48 -0.96 -13.24
C PRO A 346 -5.53 -1.63 -14.14
N PHE A 347 -6.47 -2.37 -13.56
CA PHE A 347 -7.47 -3.09 -14.35
C PHE A 347 -8.32 -2.17 -15.21
N THR A 348 -8.54 -0.93 -14.82
CA THR A 348 -9.16 0.11 -15.65
C THR A 348 -8.46 0.31 -17.00
N ALA A 349 -7.13 0.26 -17.03
CA ALA A 349 -6.36 0.32 -18.27
C ALA A 349 -6.28 -1.04 -18.97
N LEU A 350 -6.23 -2.14 -18.22
CA LEU A 350 -6.17 -3.50 -18.76
C LEU A 350 -7.46 -3.87 -19.53
N ARG A 351 -8.59 -3.26 -19.21
CA ARG A 351 -9.88 -3.40 -19.95
C ARG A 351 -9.80 -2.99 -21.42
N ASP A 352 -8.86 -2.12 -21.78
CA ASP A 352 -8.65 -1.70 -23.17
C ASP A 352 -7.75 -2.68 -23.95
N VAL A 353 -7.08 -3.60 -23.29
CA VAL A 353 -6.16 -4.56 -23.89
C VAL A 353 -6.94 -5.79 -24.38
N LYS A 354 -6.70 -6.19 -25.63
CA LYS A 354 -7.29 -7.42 -26.19
C LYS A 354 -6.59 -8.65 -25.60
N ILE A 355 -7.25 -9.33 -24.68
CA ILE A 355 -6.69 -10.53 -23.99
C ILE A 355 -7.24 -11.79 -24.67
N ASN A 356 -6.38 -12.50 -25.41
CA ASN A 356 -6.64 -13.81 -26.02
C ASN A 356 -5.86 -14.89 -25.26
N VAL A 357 -6.03 -14.91 -23.94
CA VAL A 357 -5.49 -15.91 -23.02
C VAL A 357 -6.67 -16.49 -22.26
N PRO A 358 -6.78 -17.82 -22.08
CA PRO A 358 -7.86 -18.43 -21.33
C PRO A 358 -7.72 -18.10 -19.85
N LEU A 359 -8.39 -17.04 -19.41
CA LEU A 359 -8.43 -16.63 -18.01
C LEU A 359 -9.60 -17.30 -17.28
N PRO A 360 -9.42 -17.72 -16.00
CA PRO A 360 -10.52 -18.17 -15.14
C PRO A 360 -11.59 -17.09 -14.98
N GLN A 361 -12.87 -17.50 -14.86
CA GLN A 361 -14.00 -16.57 -14.74
C GLN A 361 -13.85 -15.56 -13.59
N PRO A 362 -13.38 -15.92 -12.36
CA PRO A 362 -13.15 -14.94 -11.31
C PRO A 362 -12.12 -13.86 -11.70
N LYS A 363 -11.03 -14.26 -12.38
CA LYS A 363 -10.01 -13.33 -12.89
C LYS A 363 -10.58 -12.37 -13.94
N LEU A 364 -11.36 -12.87 -14.89
CA LEU A 364 -12.04 -12.05 -15.89
C LEU A 364 -12.98 -11.05 -15.23
N ARG A 365 -13.76 -11.49 -14.23
CA ARG A 365 -14.65 -10.63 -13.46
C ARG A 365 -13.87 -9.53 -12.74
N ALA A 366 -12.77 -9.85 -12.06
CA ALA A 366 -11.93 -8.87 -11.39
C ALA A 366 -11.40 -7.81 -12.37
N ILE A 367 -10.87 -8.23 -13.52
CA ILE A 367 -10.38 -7.30 -14.55
C ILE A 367 -11.51 -6.39 -15.03
N GLN A 368 -12.69 -6.95 -15.30
CA GLN A 368 -13.81 -6.22 -15.91
C GLN A 368 -14.55 -5.32 -14.92
N GLN A 369 -14.65 -5.69 -13.64
CA GLN A 369 -15.62 -5.11 -12.72
C GLN A 369 -15.02 -4.46 -11.47
N LEU A 370 -13.77 -4.79 -11.06
CA LEU A 370 -13.18 -4.18 -9.87
C LEU A 370 -13.34 -2.67 -9.90
N GLY A 371 -13.94 -2.10 -8.86
CA GLY A 371 -14.15 -0.67 -8.75
C GLY A 371 -12.84 0.10 -8.62
N TYR A 372 -12.87 1.36 -9.05
CA TYR A 372 -11.75 2.30 -8.90
C TYR A 372 -12.26 3.65 -8.45
N GLY A 373 -11.50 4.30 -7.58
CA GLY A 373 -11.79 5.62 -7.07
C GLY A 373 -11.67 6.72 -8.14
N THR A 374 -12.33 7.84 -7.86
CA THR A 374 -12.31 9.05 -8.69
C THR A 374 -11.55 10.19 -8.01
N ASN A 375 -10.64 9.87 -7.08
CA ASN A 375 -9.91 10.87 -6.34
C ASN A 375 -9.18 11.85 -7.25
N SER A 376 -9.25 13.11 -6.85
CA SER A 376 -8.63 14.22 -7.54
C SER A 376 -7.99 15.17 -6.53
N LYS A 377 -6.86 15.79 -6.91
CA LYS A 377 -6.18 16.79 -6.09
C LYS A 377 -6.23 18.15 -6.77
N LEU A 378 -6.52 19.16 -5.97
CA LEU A 378 -6.38 20.56 -6.36
C LEU A 378 -5.43 21.24 -5.39
N ILE A 379 -4.29 21.72 -5.88
CA ILE A 379 -3.25 22.31 -5.03
C ILE A 379 -3.23 23.82 -5.23
N THR A 380 -3.36 24.54 -4.13
CA THR A 380 -3.43 26.00 -4.09
C THR A 380 -2.27 26.57 -3.26
N GLY A 381 -1.72 27.72 -3.70
CA GLY A 381 -0.59 28.39 -3.03
C GLY A 381 -1.03 29.59 -2.21
N TYR A 382 -0.27 29.89 -1.15
CA TYR A 382 -0.48 30.99 -0.22
C TYR A 382 0.84 31.66 0.14
N ARG A 383 0.82 32.99 0.34
CA ARG A 383 2.01 33.78 0.68
C ARG A 383 2.49 33.57 2.13
N SER A 384 1.61 33.10 3.01
CA SER A 384 1.95 32.68 4.38
C SER A 384 1.04 31.53 4.82
N ARG A 385 1.41 30.89 5.92
CA ARG A 385 0.73 29.69 6.46
C ARG A 385 -0.23 30.08 7.59
N LEU A 386 -1.27 30.89 7.27
CA LEU A 386 -2.22 31.41 8.26
C LEU A 386 -2.81 30.31 9.17
N TRP A 387 -3.05 29.12 8.61
CA TRP A 387 -3.54 27.97 9.38
C TRP A 387 -2.59 27.55 10.49
N ARG A 388 -1.25 27.71 10.30
CA ARG A 388 -0.25 27.47 11.36
C ARG A 388 -0.14 28.65 12.32
N ASP A 389 0.05 29.83 11.76
CA ASP A 389 0.42 31.02 12.53
C ASP A 389 -0.70 31.48 13.45
N LEU A 390 -1.94 31.51 12.95
CA LEU A 390 -3.12 31.98 13.70
C LEU A 390 -3.95 30.85 14.30
N TYR A 391 -4.14 29.75 13.54
CA TYR A 391 -5.08 28.69 13.94
C TYR A 391 -4.41 27.45 14.53
N ARG A 392 -3.08 27.41 14.57
CA ARG A 392 -2.29 26.30 15.10
C ARG A 392 -2.65 24.96 14.46
N SER A 393 -3.04 24.93 13.19
CA SER A 393 -3.52 23.77 12.45
C SER A 393 -2.53 23.32 11.37
N THR A 394 -2.57 22.05 11.02
CA THR A 394 -1.88 21.45 9.87
C THR A 394 -2.58 21.72 8.53
N ALA A 395 -3.71 22.43 8.54
CA ALA A 395 -4.68 22.54 7.44
C ALA A 395 -5.35 21.21 7.05
N SER A 396 -5.19 20.14 7.83
CA SER A 396 -6.03 18.96 7.69
C SER A 396 -7.43 19.30 8.16
N VAL A 397 -8.39 19.16 7.24
CA VAL A 397 -9.81 19.49 7.48
C VAL A 397 -10.68 18.40 6.89
N TYR A 398 -11.66 17.93 7.66
CA TYR A 398 -12.79 17.14 7.19
C TYR A 398 -14.06 17.98 7.28
N THR A 399 -14.83 18.08 6.18
CA THR A 399 -15.95 19.02 6.12
C THR A 399 -17.02 18.65 5.11
N ASP A 400 -18.25 19.05 5.42
CA ASP A 400 -19.44 19.02 4.56
C ASP A 400 -19.57 20.23 3.62
N LEU A 401 -18.61 21.17 3.65
CA LEU A 401 -18.63 22.39 2.83
C LEU A 401 -18.45 22.13 1.31
N GLY A 402 -18.28 20.87 0.89
CA GLY A 402 -18.15 20.48 -0.51
C GLY A 402 -16.72 20.28 -0.99
N PHE A 403 -15.69 20.63 -0.20
CA PHE A 403 -14.30 20.29 -0.53
C PHE A 403 -13.80 19.00 0.18
N GLN A 404 -14.64 18.39 1.00
CA GLN A 404 -14.43 17.11 1.69
C GLN A 404 -13.19 17.08 2.61
N ASN A 405 -12.00 17.09 2.04
CA ASN A 405 -10.74 17.00 2.79
C ASN A 405 -9.67 17.95 2.24
N SER A 406 -8.76 18.39 3.12
CA SER A 406 -7.57 19.16 2.76
C SER A 406 -6.43 18.92 3.73
N TRP A 407 -5.20 19.26 3.33
CA TRP A 407 -4.01 19.30 4.19
C TRP A 407 -2.93 20.20 3.62
N GLU A 408 -1.90 20.53 4.41
CA GLU A 408 -0.71 21.22 3.91
C GLU A 408 0.18 20.26 3.12
N ALA A 409 0.39 20.51 1.83
CA ALA A 409 1.03 19.57 0.89
C ALA A 409 2.49 19.24 1.21
N THR A 410 3.29 20.23 1.65
CA THR A 410 4.71 20.04 1.93
C THR A 410 5.07 20.82 3.20
N PRO A 411 4.68 20.30 4.36
CA PRO A 411 4.78 21.02 5.63
C PRO A 411 6.20 21.32 6.08
N PHE A 412 7.19 20.62 5.57
CA PHE A 412 8.63 20.78 5.86
C PHE A 412 9.35 21.75 4.91
N ALA A 413 8.65 22.36 3.96
CA ALA A 413 9.27 23.30 3.04
C ALA A 413 9.87 24.49 3.78
N PRO A 414 11.15 24.85 3.52
CA PRO A 414 11.88 25.88 4.27
C PRO A 414 11.55 27.30 3.77
N THR A 415 10.27 27.61 3.59
CA THR A 415 9.79 28.93 3.11
C THR A 415 8.62 29.41 3.95
N GLY A 416 8.33 30.71 3.94
CA GLY A 416 7.12 31.27 4.55
C GLY A 416 5.84 30.95 3.76
N ASN A 417 5.97 30.62 2.47
CA ASN A 417 4.85 30.22 1.63
C ASN A 417 4.29 28.87 2.05
N GLY A 418 3.01 28.64 1.78
CA GLY A 418 2.35 27.35 2.00
C GLY A 418 1.63 26.85 0.75
N LEU A 419 1.47 25.55 0.65
CA LEU A 419 0.60 24.89 -0.32
C LEU A 419 -0.46 24.11 0.43
N VAL A 420 -1.71 24.17 -0.03
CA VAL A 420 -2.80 23.35 0.48
C VAL A 420 -3.30 22.45 -0.64
N THR A 421 -3.32 21.15 -0.37
CA THR A 421 -4.01 20.16 -1.18
C THR A 421 -5.46 20.10 -0.75
N ASN A 422 -6.39 20.30 -1.66
CA ASN A 422 -7.76 19.86 -1.55
C ASN A 422 -7.89 18.49 -2.21
N PHE A 423 -8.42 17.51 -1.48
CA PHE A 423 -8.56 16.13 -1.91
C PHE A 423 -10.02 15.71 -1.90
N THR A 424 -10.50 15.23 -3.02
CA THR A 424 -11.91 14.88 -3.20
C THR A 424 -12.05 13.51 -3.87
N GLY A 425 -13.12 12.80 -3.50
CA GLY A 425 -13.52 11.51 -4.08
C GLY A 425 -14.98 11.51 -4.53
N GLY A 426 -15.44 10.39 -5.07
CA GLY A 426 -16.81 10.21 -5.54
C GLY A 426 -17.21 11.23 -6.60
N LYS A 427 -18.45 11.71 -6.54
CA LYS A 427 -18.97 12.75 -7.44
C LYS A 427 -18.18 14.06 -7.37
N GLN A 428 -17.68 14.43 -6.18
CA GLN A 428 -16.86 15.63 -6.01
C GLN A 428 -15.49 15.47 -6.70
N GLY A 429 -14.88 14.27 -6.61
CA GLY A 429 -13.64 13.95 -7.33
C GLY A 429 -13.79 14.10 -8.84
N LEU A 430 -14.93 13.68 -9.40
CA LEU A 430 -15.25 13.89 -10.81
C LEU A 430 -15.47 15.38 -11.13
N ALA A 431 -16.16 16.12 -10.24
CA ALA A 431 -16.48 17.54 -10.45
C ALA A 431 -15.22 18.42 -10.51
N ILE A 432 -14.12 18.03 -9.85
CA ILE A 432 -12.83 18.73 -9.96
C ILE A 432 -12.28 18.74 -11.41
N GLY A 433 -12.67 17.77 -12.24
CA GLY A 433 -12.32 17.72 -13.66
C GLY A 433 -12.93 18.83 -14.51
N ALA A 434 -14.03 19.43 -14.08
CA ALA A 434 -14.78 20.44 -14.84
C ALA A 434 -14.13 21.83 -14.75
N GLY A 435 -14.23 22.61 -15.83
CA GLY A 435 -13.69 23.97 -15.89
C GLY A 435 -12.16 24.04 -15.78
N THR A 436 -11.66 25.22 -15.48
CA THR A 436 -10.22 25.44 -15.29
C THR A 436 -9.80 25.10 -13.85
N PRO A 437 -8.51 24.84 -13.58
CA PRO A 437 -8.00 24.70 -12.21
C PRO A 437 -8.28 25.92 -11.33
N GLU A 438 -8.27 27.13 -11.91
CA GLU A 438 -8.55 28.36 -11.18
C GLU A 438 -10.03 28.49 -10.79
N ASP A 439 -10.97 28.03 -11.63
CA ASP A 439 -12.40 28.02 -11.27
C ASP A 439 -12.62 27.11 -10.04
N GLN A 440 -11.98 25.96 -10.02
CA GLN A 440 -12.04 25.04 -8.89
C GLN A 440 -11.34 25.62 -7.63
N ALA A 441 -10.19 26.28 -7.81
CA ALA A 441 -9.48 26.94 -6.73
C ALA A 441 -10.30 28.06 -6.09
N GLN A 442 -11.06 28.82 -6.88
CA GLN A 442 -11.95 29.87 -6.37
C GLN A 442 -13.09 29.28 -5.56
N ARG A 443 -13.67 28.15 -5.97
CA ARG A 443 -14.70 27.43 -5.23
C ARG A 443 -14.14 26.92 -3.90
N PHE A 444 -13.00 26.23 -3.95
CA PHE A 444 -12.29 25.77 -2.75
C PHE A 444 -11.98 26.91 -1.80
N LEU A 445 -11.43 28.00 -2.27
CA LEU A 445 -11.04 29.17 -1.46
C LEU A 445 -12.25 29.78 -0.73
N ASN A 446 -13.42 29.86 -1.38
CA ASN A 446 -14.65 30.37 -0.77
C ASN A 446 -15.11 29.50 0.41
N GLN A 447 -14.89 28.20 0.34
CA GLN A 447 -15.24 27.22 1.39
C GLN A 447 -14.16 27.18 2.48
N PHE A 448 -12.86 27.19 2.08
CA PHE A 448 -11.73 27.14 2.99
C PHE A 448 -11.61 28.40 3.87
N GLU A 449 -12.03 29.56 3.35
CA GLU A 449 -12.17 30.82 4.10
C GLU A 449 -13.15 30.70 5.28
N ARG A 450 -14.15 29.82 5.20
CA ARG A 450 -15.11 29.58 6.31
C ARG A 450 -14.45 28.83 7.47
N VAL A 451 -13.45 28.00 7.16
CA VAL A 451 -12.68 27.24 8.16
C VAL A 451 -11.53 28.08 8.72
N PHE A 452 -10.85 28.85 7.86
CA PHE A 452 -9.69 29.69 8.21
C PHE A 452 -9.89 31.14 7.71
N PRO A 453 -10.73 31.94 8.38
CA PRO A 453 -10.97 33.33 8.02
C PRO A 453 -9.68 34.13 7.84
N GLY A 454 -9.57 34.87 6.73
CA GLY A 454 -8.39 35.66 6.35
C GLY A 454 -7.47 34.98 5.32
N VAL A 455 -7.66 33.67 5.06
CA VAL A 455 -6.80 32.91 4.13
C VAL A 455 -6.95 33.38 2.69
N ARG A 456 -8.13 33.90 2.32
CA ARG A 456 -8.43 34.41 0.96
C ARG A 456 -7.42 35.47 0.51
N ASN A 457 -7.06 36.40 1.39
CA ASN A 457 -6.14 37.50 1.09
C ASN A 457 -4.69 37.04 0.87
N LEU A 458 -4.39 35.79 1.21
CA LEU A 458 -3.04 35.22 1.12
C LEU A 458 -2.88 34.34 -0.12
N ARG A 459 -3.95 34.07 -0.87
CA ARG A 459 -3.92 33.25 -2.09
C ARG A 459 -2.86 33.76 -3.07
N SER A 460 -2.04 32.88 -3.62
CA SER A 460 -0.97 33.25 -4.56
C SER A 460 -0.74 32.15 -5.60
N GLY A 461 -0.20 32.56 -6.73
CA GLY A 461 0.15 31.69 -7.84
C GLY A 461 -1.05 31.01 -8.53
N LYS A 462 -0.78 30.18 -9.52
CA LYS A 462 -1.79 29.39 -10.23
C LYS A 462 -2.03 28.06 -9.54
N ALA A 463 -3.28 27.61 -9.51
CA ALA A 463 -3.64 26.30 -9.00
C ALA A 463 -3.11 25.19 -9.92
N VAL A 464 -2.81 24.03 -9.31
CA VAL A 464 -2.44 22.82 -10.04
C VAL A 464 -3.48 21.74 -9.75
N ARG A 465 -3.96 21.08 -10.80
CA ARG A 465 -4.95 20.01 -10.70
C ARG A 465 -4.35 18.68 -11.16
N ALA A 466 -4.54 17.64 -10.35
CA ALA A 466 -4.32 16.25 -10.71
C ALA A 466 -5.69 15.57 -10.79
N TYR A 467 -6.10 15.20 -12.01
CA TYR A 467 -7.41 14.59 -12.31
C TYR A 467 -7.20 13.17 -12.82
N TRP A 468 -7.11 12.20 -11.88
CA TRP A 468 -6.79 10.81 -12.18
C TRP A 468 -7.85 10.09 -13.02
N PRO A 469 -9.18 10.37 -12.89
CA PRO A 469 -10.18 9.78 -13.77
C PRO A 469 -9.98 10.10 -15.25
N GLY A 470 -9.39 11.24 -15.58
CA GLY A 470 -9.07 11.66 -16.95
C GLY A 470 -7.72 11.21 -17.49
N GLU A 471 -6.87 10.61 -16.65
CA GLU A 471 -5.56 10.11 -17.10
C GLU A 471 -5.72 8.83 -17.93
N ARG A 472 -5.30 8.88 -19.19
CA ARG A 472 -5.55 7.85 -20.21
C ARG A 472 -5.18 6.43 -19.77
N PHE A 473 -4.06 6.26 -19.08
CA PHE A 473 -3.50 4.96 -18.68
C PHE A 473 -3.70 4.62 -17.21
N SER A 474 -4.54 5.38 -16.50
CA SER A 474 -4.98 5.07 -15.13
C SER A 474 -6.49 4.95 -15.02
N LYS A 475 -7.24 5.91 -15.61
CA LYS A 475 -8.71 5.97 -15.64
C LYS A 475 -9.35 5.84 -14.25
N GLY A 476 -8.67 6.35 -13.22
CA GLY A 476 -9.05 6.28 -11.83
C GLY A 476 -7.86 6.47 -10.91
N SER A 477 -8.12 6.61 -9.62
CA SER A 477 -7.09 6.80 -8.59
C SER A 477 -6.46 5.46 -8.19
N TYR A 478 -7.20 4.59 -7.54
CA TYR A 478 -6.80 3.27 -7.07
C TYR A 478 -8.01 2.36 -6.90
N ALA A 479 -7.77 1.09 -6.61
CA ALA A 479 -8.82 0.08 -6.46
C ALA A 479 -9.72 0.36 -5.25
N CYS A 480 -11.00 0.09 -5.43
CA CYS A 480 -12.03 0.22 -4.40
C CYS A 480 -13.07 -0.88 -4.62
N TYR A 481 -13.27 -1.75 -3.65
CA TYR A 481 -14.33 -2.76 -3.76
C TYR A 481 -15.71 -2.11 -3.63
N LEU A 482 -16.54 -2.29 -4.65
CA LEU A 482 -17.94 -1.92 -4.62
C LEU A 482 -18.77 -2.96 -3.87
N VAL A 483 -20.05 -2.67 -3.62
CA VAL A 483 -20.98 -3.61 -2.97
C VAL A 483 -20.92 -4.98 -3.65
N GLY A 484 -20.73 -6.04 -2.87
CA GLY A 484 -20.63 -7.43 -3.32
C GLY A 484 -19.29 -7.84 -3.93
N GLN A 485 -18.29 -6.96 -4.04
CA GLN A 485 -17.05 -7.29 -4.74
C GLN A 485 -16.00 -7.98 -3.88
N TRP A 486 -16.04 -7.84 -2.57
CA TRP A 486 -15.11 -8.53 -1.68
C TRP A 486 -15.25 -10.04 -1.77
N THR A 487 -16.47 -10.56 -1.61
CA THR A 487 -16.77 -11.99 -1.69
C THR A 487 -16.64 -12.55 -3.09
N GLN A 488 -16.70 -11.72 -4.13
CA GLN A 488 -16.60 -12.16 -5.52
C GLN A 488 -15.18 -12.21 -6.07
N MET A 489 -14.23 -11.43 -5.52
CA MET A 489 -12.94 -11.28 -6.19
C MET A 489 -11.74 -11.02 -5.28
N TYR A 490 -11.91 -10.81 -3.96
CA TYR A 490 -10.76 -10.54 -3.10
C TYR A 490 -9.76 -11.69 -3.08
N GLY A 491 -8.56 -11.40 -3.56
CA GLY A 491 -7.43 -12.33 -3.67
C GLY A 491 -7.15 -12.82 -5.09
N VAL A 492 -8.16 -12.89 -5.96
CA VAL A 492 -7.96 -13.36 -7.34
C VAL A 492 -7.15 -12.38 -8.19
N GLU A 493 -7.13 -11.10 -7.82
CA GLU A 493 -6.45 -10.04 -8.60
C GLU A 493 -4.96 -10.33 -8.80
N GLY A 494 -4.31 -10.87 -7.76
CA GLY A 494 -2.89 -11.19 -7.77
C GLY A 494 -2.55 -12.58 -8.32
N GLU A 495 -3.52 -13.47 -8.50
CA GLU A 495 -3.27 -14.83 -8.97
C GLU A 495 -2.73 -14.84 -10.39
N ARG A 496 -1.67 -15.61 -10.63
CA ARG A 496 -1.12 -15.81 -11.98
C ARG A 496 -1.96 -16.80 -12.81
N VAL A 497 -1.84 -16.72 -14.12
CA VAL A 497 -2.46 -17.68 -15.06
C VAL A 497 -1.37 -18.21 -15.99
N GLY A 498 -0.89 -19.42 -15.72
CA GLY A 498 0.31 -19.93 -16.39
C GLY A 498 1.51 -19.01 -16.16
N ASN A 499 2.15 -18.57 -17.24
CA ASN A 499 3.27 -17.61 -17.21
C ASN A 499 2.84 -16.15 -17.40
N LEU A 500 1.57 -15.84 -17.16
CA LEU A 500 1.03 -14.49 -17.09
C LEU A 500 0.85 -14.10 -15.62
N TYR A 501 1.65 -13.14 -15.15
CA TYR A 501 1.70 -12.67 -13.77
C TYR A 501 1.00 -11.32 -13.64
N PHE A 502 0.54 -11.00 -12.44
CA PHE A 502 -0.14 -9.74 -12.14
C PHE A 502 0.45 -9.08 -10.89
N ALA A 503 0.74 -7.80 -10.95
CA ALA A 503 1.15 -6.98 -9.82
C ALA A 503 0.59 -5.55 -9.96
N GLY A 504 0.67 -4.77 -8.90
CA GLY A 504 0.09 -3.44 -8.78
C GLY A 504 -0.66 -3.33 -7.47
N GLU A 505 -0.96 -2.12 -7.00
CA GLU A 505 -1.62 -1.92 -5.70
C GLU A 505 -2.95 -2.71 -5.58
N HIS A 506 -3.70 -2.84 -6.69
CA HIS A 506 -4.96 -3.57 -6.76
C HIS A 506 -4.82 -5.09 -6.56
N THR A 507 -3.60 -5.62 -6.62
CA THR A 507 -3.29 -7.05 -6.36
C THR A 507 -2.70 -7.30 -4.97
N SER A 508 -2.60 -6.25 -4.16
CA SER A 508 -2.18 -6.35 -2.76
C SER A 508 -3.34 -6.83 -1.89
N LEU A 509 -3.04 -7.71 -0.94
CA LEU A 509 -4.02 -8.16 0.04
C LEU A 509 -4.10 -7.24 1.26
N GLU A 510 -3.03 -6.52 1.57
CA GLU A 510 -2.94 -5.72 2.80
C GLU A 510 -2.84 -4.22 2.54
N ASN A 511 -2.19 -3.82 1.43
CA ASN A 511 -1.88 -2.43 1.12
C ASN A 511 -2.49 -2.01 -0.22
N GLN A 512 -3.73 -2.46 -0.52
CA GLN A 512 -4.45 -2.05 -1.71
C GLN A 512 -4.68 -0.53 -1.68
N GLY A 513 -4.44 0.15 -2.80
CA GLY A 513 -4.54 1.61 -2.89
C GLY A 513 -3.25 2.36 -2.58
N TYR A 514 -2.31 1.75 -1.85
CA TYR A 514 -1.07 2.40 -1.41
C TYR A 514 0.12 2.13 -2.35
N MET A 515 1.13 3.01 -2.28
CA MET A 515 2.42 2.81 -2.96
C MET A 515 3.13 1.53 -2.48
N GLU A 516 2.95 1.20 -1.20
CA GLU A 516 3.43 -0.04 -0.58
C GLU A 516 2.88 -1.26 -1.32
N GLY A 517 1.56 -1.31 -1.55
CA GLY A 517 0.92 -2.43 -2.26
C GLY A 517 1.48 -2.63 -3.66
N GLY A 518 1.82 -1.54 -4.35
CA GLY A 518 2.53 -1.64 -5.63
C GLY A 518 3.95 -2.21 -5.47
N CYS A 519 4.70 -1.75 -4.46
CA CYS A 519 6.07 -2.21 -4.18
C CYS A 519 6.11 -3.70 -3.80
N GLU A 520 5.32 -4.11 -2.81
CA GLU A 520 5.29 -5.50 -2.32
C GLU A 520 4.83 -6.50 -3.38
N THR A 521 3.80 -6.14 -4.18
CA THR A 521 3.31 -7.03 -5.24
C THR A 521 4.27 -7.16 -6.40
N GLY A 522 5.01 -6.09 -6.73
CA GLY A 522 6.12 -6.15 -7.67
C GLY A 522 7.23 -7.10 -7.18
N GLN A 523 7.57 -7.03 -5.89
CA GLN A 523 8.53 -7.95 -5.27
C GLN A 523 8.01 -9.40 -5.26
N ARG A 524 6.75 -9.63 -4.91
CA ARG A 524 6.10 -10.94 -4.96
C ARG A 524 6.18 -11.55 -6.35
N ALA A 525 5.79 -10.80 -7.39
CA ALA A 525 5.82 -11.29 -8.77
C ALA A 525 7.24 -11.61 -9.25
N ALA A 526 8.25 -10.85 -8.83
CA ALA A 526 9.65 -11.18 -9.12
C ALA A 526 10.06 -12.49 -8.46
N VAL A 527 9.66 -12.73 -7.21
CA VAL A 527 9.91 -14.00 -6.50
C VAL A 527 9.24 -15.16 -7.23
N GLU A 528 7.97 -15.04 -7.63
CA GLU A 528 7.24 -16.07 -8.39
C GLU A 528 7.97 -16.41 -9.70
N ILE A 529 8.42 -15.41 -10.45
CA ILE A 529 9.19 -15.60 -11.70
C ILE A 529 10.53 -16.30 -11.43
N LEU A 530 11.26 -15.90 -10.38
CA LEU A 530 12.55 -16.52 -10.03
C LEU A 530 12.40 -17.98 -9.57
N GLN A 531 11.31 -18.30 -8.87
CA GLN A 531 10.95 -19.68 -8.52
C GLN A 531 10.69 -20.53 -9.75
N ASP A 532 9.91 -20.01 -10.70
CA ASP A 532 9.61 -20.71 -11.96
C ASP A 532 10.83 -20.86 -12.89
N LEU A 533 11.85 -20.04 -12.71
CA LEU A 533 13.16 -20.18 -13.36
C LEU A 533 14.10 -21.15 -12.62
N GLY A 534 13.69 -21.65 -11.44
CA GLY A 534 14.50 -22.52 -10.59
C GLY A 534 15.70 -21.82 -9.93
N LEU A 535 15.73 -20.48 -9.92
CA LEU A 535 16.83 -19.68 -9.36
C LEU A 535 16.72 -19.51 -7.84
N ILE A 536 15.52 -19.63 -7.30
CA ILE A 536 15.26 -19.67 -5.85
C ILE A 536 14.34 -20.84 -5.53
N ALA A 537 14.50 -21.42 -4.35
CA ALA A 537 13.65 -22.52 -3.91
C ALA A 537 12.22 -22.05 -3.64
N SER A 538 11.22 -22.86 -4.00
CA SER A 538 9.85 -22.64 -3.55
C SER A 538 9.76 -22.83 -2.03
N ALA A 539 8.79 -22.18 -1.36
CA ALA A 539 8.55 -22.35 0.07
C ALA A 539 8.34 -23.84 0.43
N ASP A 540 7.65 -24.60 -0.42
CA ASP A 540 7.43 -26.03 -0.26
C ASP A 540 8.73 -26.84 -0.35
N ALA A 541 9.65 -26.46 -1.25
CA ALA A 541 10.95 -27.12 -1.36
C ALA A 541 11.87 -26.81 -0.17
N VAL A 542 11.77 -25.61 0.41
CA VAL A 542 12.47 -25.24 1.65
C VAL A 542 11.90 -26.04 2.82
N ASN A 543 10.58 -26.12 2.96
CA ASN A 543 9.91 -26.87 4.00
C ASN A 543 10.20 -28.38 3.90
N ALA A 544 10.20 -28.95 2.69
CA ALA A 544 10.55 -30.35 2.47
C ALA A 544 12.03 -30.65 2.80
N ARG A 545 12.98 -29.77 2.47
CA ARG A 545 14.40 -29.91 2.83
C ARG A 545 14.61 -29.78 4.33
N THR A 546 13.90 -28.88 5.00
CA THR A 546 13.97 -28.69 6.45
C THR A 546 13.42 -29.92 7.18
N ALA A 547 12.29 -30.49 6.74
CA ALA A 547 11.72 -31.72 7.28
C ALA A 547 12.65 -32.94 7.07
N SER A 548 13.27 -33.06 5.90
CA SER A 548 14.26 -34.10 5.59
C SER A 548 15.52 -33.98 6.47
N ASN A 549 16.02 -32.76 6.68
CA ASN A 549 17.20 -32.52 7.54
C ASN A 549 16.92 -32.75 9.03
N LEU A 550 15.68 -32.54 9.50
CA LEU A 550 15.25 -32.85 10.86
C LEU A 550 15.15 -34.38 11.08
N ASN A 551 14.69 -35.11 10.08
CA ASN A 551 14.64 -36.59 10.13
C ASN A 551 16.02 -37.25 10.08
N ASN A 552 16.98 -36.65 9.39
CA ASN A 552 18.37 -37.15 9.32
C ASN A 552 19.24 -36.80 10.55
N ARG A 553 18.75 -35.97 11.49
CA ARG A 553 19.45 -35.59 12.71
C ARG A 553 18.97 -36.31 13.97
N ARG A 554 18.27 -37.44 13.87
CA ARG A 554 18.04 -38.30 15.06
C ARG A 554 19.32 -39.05 15.44
N PRO A 555 20.01 -38.70 16.54
CA PRO A 555 21.12 -39.51 17.02
C PRO A 555 20.56 -40.79 17.59
N SER A 556 21.04 -41.92 17.11
CA SER A 556 20.90 -43.20 17.78
C SER A 556 21.70 -43.18 19.10
N ARG A 557 21.13 -42.74 20.17
CA ARG A 557 21.69 -42.91 21.50
C ARG A 557 21.08 -44.18 22.12
N LYS A 558 21.84 -45.29 22.05
CA LYS A 558 21.65 -46.43 22.95
C LYS A 558 21.93 -45.96 24.39
N VAL A 559 20.93 -46.06 25.25
CA VAL A 559 21.08 -45.89 26.70
C VAL A 559 21.38 -47.27 27.28
N PRO A 560 22.50 -47.47 28.05
CA PRO A 560 22.74 -48.70 28.76
C PRO A 560 21.93 -48.74 30.07
N GLY A 561 21.23 -49.83 30.28
CA GLY A 561 20.87 -50.49 31.51
C GLY A 561 20.31 -49.66 32.66
N ALA A 562 18.99 -49.64 32.85
CA ALA A 562 18.37 -49.28 34.13
C ALA A 562 18.11 -50.54 34.95
N ARG A 563 18.75 -50.61 36.12
CA ARG A 563 18.48 -51.63 37.16
C ARG A 563 17.13 -51.33 37.83
N ASN A 564 16.32 -52.41 37.96
CA ASN A 564 15.14 -52.47 38.81
C ASN A 564 15.46 -52.09 40.27
N LEU A 565 14.72 -51.16 40.85
CA LEU A 565 14.56 -51.03 42.29
C LEU A 565 13.09 -50.79 42.64
N GLY A 566 12.64 -51.64 43.53
CA GLY A 566 11.29 -52.03 43.84
C GLY A 566 10.37 -50.99 44.49
N ASN A 567 9.13 -51.40 44.48
CA ASN A 567 7.97 -50.92 45.20
C ASN A 567 8.24 -50.51 46.65
N ARG A 568 7.87 -49.29 47.05
CA ARG A 568 7.31 -49.04 48.38
C ARG A 568 6.30 -47.89 48.34
N LYS A 569 5.06 -48.20 48.70
CA LYS A 569 4.01 -47.22 49.05
C LYS A 569 4.36 -46.53 50.36
N PRO A 570 3.96 -45.31 50.59
CA PRO A 570 3.70 -44.78 51.92
C PRO A 570 2.19 -44.54 52.12
N SER A 571 1.77 -45.02 53.31
CA SER A 571 0.48 -44.77 53.93
C SER A 571 0.42 -43.38 54.57
N ILE A 572 -0.75 -42.82 54.51
CA ILE A 572 -1.49 -41.84 55.30
C ILE A 572 -0.87 -41.45 56.68
N ARG A 573 -0.68 -40.17 56.86
CA ARG A 573 -1.33 -39.34 57.91
C ARG A 573 -1.30 -37.88 57.53
#